data_e821ee935411657719ef6d5d8adc3001
#
_entry.id   e821ee935411657719ef6d5d8adc3001
#
_cell.length_a   1.000
_cell.length_b   1.000
_cell.length_c   1.000
_cell.angle_alpha   90.00
_cell.angle_beta   90.00
_cell.angle_gamma   90.00
#
_symmetry.space_group_name_H-M   'P 1'
#
loop_
_entity.id
_entity.type
_entity.pdbx_description
1 polymer ?
#
loop_
_entity_poly.entity_id
_entity_poly.type
_entity_poly.pdbx_seq_one_letter_code
_entity_poly.pdbx_strand_id
1 'polypeptide(L)'
;MKRLYILLAASALLFGCTPAVNNPILSIEGGEVQGVPADLPGVFVYRGIPYAAPPLGDLRWKEPQPVIPWDGVLVADRFGHPSYQAVHYPGNYYTEWGYGEEAPASEDCLYLNVWTKYPGQIDRKTPVAVWIHGGGYREGWSSEPEFDAQEWAAKDVVIVSMNYRLGVFGFLTHPELSAESPHGVSGNYGILDQIEALKWVKKNIAAFGGDPDNVMIFGQSAGGGSVRTLCESPLARPYFNKAIIMSAGGVTLPNSGMPVPGGRGAAGFASLQESEQNTKTIMDWAGLTDLSKMRAAATETIHALPAIYSGATGTRASFQGSPIVDGYVCKEGFDDAVDNGHLADVPYMIGYTLNDMGDMSAGIEAFCVNRESVGNKAWAYEFARPLPDDGSHPEDRLKGAFHSSDLWFVFKSLQHCWRPWTQGDWDLSEKMLTAWTNFAKFGDPNGPEGGEWTPCTKDNGNFMIFKLDENDAEASAMGKTIK
;
A
#
# COMPACT_ATOMS: atom_id res chain seq x y z
N MET A 1 -48.00 -38.94 60.25
CA MET A 1 -48.11 -38.76 58.77
C MET A 1 -47.64 -37.32 58.45
N LYS A 2 -46.37 -37.20 58.03
CA LYS A 2 -45.78 -35.93 57.62
C LYS A 2 -45.79 -35.92 56.11
N ARG A 3 -46.52 -34.98 55.50
CA ARG A 3 -46.53 -34.82 54.04
C ARG A 3 -45.33 -33.96 53.65
N LEU A 4 -44.46 -34.50 52.82
CA LEU A 4 -43.28 -33.84 52.20
C LEU A 4 -43.73 -33.18 50.89
N TYR A 5 -43.67 -31.86 50.79
CA TYR A 5 -43.90 -31.15 49.54
C TYR A 5 -42.55 -30.98 48.82
N ILE A 6 -42.44 -31.59 47.65
CA ILE A 6 -41.33 -31.39 46.76
C ILE A 6 -41.68 -30.20 45.86
N LEU A 7 -40.94 -29.06 46.01
CA LEU A 7 -41.01 -27.98 45.07
C LEU A 7 -40.08 -28.30 43.89
N LEU A 8 -40.67 -28.50 42.73
CA LEU A 8 -39.92 -28.52 41.45
C LEU A 8 -39.67 -27.03 41.04
N ALA A 9 -38.42 -26.59 41.10
CA ALA A 9 -38.00 -25.36 40.48
C ALA A 9 -37.76 -25.60 38.97
N ALA A 10 -38.65 -25.06 38.14
CA ALA A 10 -38.46 -25.07 36.69
C ALA A 10 -37.47 -23.92 36.34
N SER A 11 -36.23 -24.27 36.02
CA SER A 11 -35.24 -23.36 35.44
C SER A 11 -35.61 -23.07 33.98
N ALA A 12 -36.22 -21.91 33.74
CA ALA A 12 -36.42 -21.40 32.39
C ALA A 12 -35.06 -20.97 31.83
N LEU A 13 -34.49 -21.78 30.93
CA LEU A 13 -33.38 -21.40 30.07
C LEU A 13 -33.89 -20.31 29.09
N LEU A 14 -33.61 -19.06 29.40
CA LEU A 14 -33.75 -17.97 28.47
C LEU A 14 -32.64 -18.15 27.41
N PHE A 15 -32.95 -18.78 26.28
CA PHE A 15 -32.20 -18.65 25.08
C PHE A 15 -32.33 -17.18 24.65
N GLY A 16 -31.34 -16.36 25.01
CA GLY A 16 -31.17 -15.04 24.43
C GLY A 16 -30.91 -15.22 22.94
N CYS A 17 -31.92 -14.91 22.11
CA CYS A 17 -31.64 -14.64 20.70
C CYS A 17 -30.69 -13.44 20.65
N THR A 18 -29.42 -13.65 20.42
CA THR A 18 -28.54 -12.60 19.92
C THR A 18 -29.19 -12.08 18.64
N PRO A 19 -29.51 -10.78 18.53
CA PRO A 19 -30.04 -10.24 17.30
C PRO A 19 -29.05 -10.59 16.19
N ALA A 20 -29.55 -11.16 15.08
CA ALA A 20 -28.74 -11.41 13.90
C ALA A 20 -28.10 -10.03 13.54
N VAL A 21 -26.78 -9.96 13.58
CA VAL A 21 -26.06 -8.78 13.12
C VAL A 21 -26.35 -8.70 11.63
N ASN A 22 -27.25 -7.80 11.24
CA ASN A 22 -27.50 -7.53 9.82
C ASN A 22 -26.22 -6.88 9.28
N ASN A 23 -25.43 -7.65 8.56
CA ASN A 23 -24.25 -7.14 7.86
C ASN A 23 -24.70 -6.05 6.89
N PRO A 24 -24.09 -4.86 6.90
CA PRO A 24 -24.55 -3.75 6.10
C PRO A 24 -24.32 -4.02 4.60
N ILE A 25 -25.39 -3.80 3.81
CA ILE A 25 -25.37 -3.85 2.36
C ILE A 25 -25.32 -2.43 1.84
N LEU A 26 -24.38 -2.15 0.93
CA LEU A 26 -24.17 -0.84 0.34
C LEU A 26 -24.33 -0.93 -1.17
N SER A 27 -24.91 0.10 -1.78
CA SER A 27 -24.95 0.26 -3.25
C SER A 27 -23.74 1.08 -3.69
N ILE A 28 -22.94 0.50 -4.58
CA ILE A 28 -21.74 1.11 -5.16
C ILE A 28 -21.72 0.94 -6.67
N GLU A 29 -20.70 1.46 -7.35
CA GLU A 29 -20.47 1.15 -8.75
C GLU A 29 -20.29 -0.35 -8.96
N GLY A 30 -21.00 -0.92 -9.90
CA GLY A 30 -20.98 -2.35 -10.19
C GLY A 30 -22.14 -3.13 -9.55
N GLY A 31 -22.66 -2.74 -8.36
CA GLY A 31 -23.79 -3.45 -7.74
C GLY A 31 -23.88 -3.25 -6.23
N GLU A 32 -24.53 -4.18 -5.56
CA GLU A 32 -24.64 -4.19 -4.11
C GLU A 32 -23.49 -5.00 -3.49
N VAL A 33 -22.96 -4.53 -2.36
CA VAL A 33 -21.87 -5.19 -1.62
C VAL A 33 -22.23 -5.33 -0.16
N GLN A 34 -21.99 -6.50 0.41
CA GLN A 34 -22.21 -6.79 1.84
C GLN A 34 -20.88 -6.96 2.56
N GLY A 35 -20.63 -6.12 3.57
CA GLY A 35 -19.47 -6.25 4.46
C GLY A 35 -19.66 -7.28 5.55
N VAL A 36 -18.61 -7.56 6.30
CA VAL A 36 -18.60 -8.40 7.49
C VAL A 36 -18.02 -7.63 8.68
N PRO A 37 -18.38 -8.00 9.93
CA PRO A 37 -17.71 -7.44 11.11
C PRO A 37 -16.21 -7.73 11.06
N ALA A 38 -15.38 -6.74 11.45
CA ALA A 38 -13.99 -6.96 11.80
C ALA A 38 -13.87 -7.49 13.25
N ASP A 39 -12.66 -7.77 13.71
CA ASP A 39 -12.44 -8.26 15.08
C ASP A 39 -12.74 -7.16 16.12
N LEU A 40 -12.46 -5.89 15.78
CA LEU A 40 -12.80 -4.76 16.65
C LEU A 40 -14.30 -4.44 16.61
N PRO A 41 -14.98 -4.37 17.77
CA PRO A 41 -16.41 -4.09 17.84
C PRO A 41 -16.79 -2.78 17.15
N GLY A 42 -17.80 -2.85 16.29
CA GLY A 42 -18.33 -1.69 15.56
C GLY A 42 -17.53 -1.31 14.30
N VAL A 43 -16.48 -2.03 13.98
CA VAL A 43 -15.77 -1.93 12.71
C VAL A 43 -16.30 -2.98 11.73
N PHE A 44 -16.49 -2.59 10.49
CA PHE A 44 -16.84 -3.46 9.38
C PHE A 44 -15.73 -3.45 8.34
N VAL A 45 -15.55 -4.59 7.68
CA VAL A 45 -14.62 -4.72 6.57
C VAL A 45 -15.35 -5.27 5.34
N TYR A 46 -15.01 -4.72 4.19
CA TYR A 46 -15.45 -5.14 2.86
C TYR A 46 -14.18 -5.56 2.11
N ARG A 47 -14.04 -6.86 1.85
CA ARG A 47 -12.85 -7.46 1.26
C ARG A 47 -13.10 -7.84 -0.18
N GLY A 48 -12.13 -7.56 -1.07
CA GLY A 48 -12.17 -8.02 -2.45
C GLY A 48 -13.24 -7.37 -3.33
N ILE A 49 -13.47 -6.06 -3.15
CA ILE A 49 -14.36 -5.30 -4.04
C ILE A 49 -13.63 -5.05 -5.37
N PRO A 50 -14.18 -5.46 -6.53
CA PRO A 50 -13.58 -5.13 -7.82
C PRO A 50 -13.73 -3.62 -8.10
N TYR A 51 -12.65 -2.95 -8.49
CA TYR A 51 -12.66 -1.54 -8.86
C TYR A 51 -12.45 -1.30 -10.36
N ALA A 52 -12.12 -2.34 -11.10
CA ALA A 52 -11.99 -2.36 -12.54
C ALA A 52 -12.31 -3.76 -13.11
N ALA A 53 -12.50 -3.86 -14.40
CA ALA A 53 -12.63 -5.16 -15.08
C ALA A 53 -11.32 -5.96 -14.97
N PRO A 54 -11.39 -7.31 -14.84
CA PRO A 54 -10.21 -8.17 -14.84
C PRO A 54 -9.34 -7.93 -16.08
N PRO A 55 -8.03 -7.63 -15.93
CA PRO A 55 -7.13 -7.31 -17.04
C PRO A 55 -6.63 -8.56 -17.79
N LEU A 56 -7.56 -9.40 -18.23
CA LEU A 56 -7.31 -10.71 -18.85
C LEU A 56 -7.45 -10.65 -20.38
N GLY A 57 -6.77 -11.57 -21.07
CA GLY A 57 -6.92 -11.74 -22.52
C GLY A 57 -6.63 -10.44 -23.28
N ASP A 58 -7.61 -9.92 -24.00
CA ASP A 58 -7.48 -8.67 -24.77
C ASP A 58 -7.28 -7.43 -23.90
N LEU A 59 -7.57 -7.50 -22.59
CA LEU A 59 -7.34 -6.43 -21.63
C LEU A 59 -5.96 -6.49 -20.98
N ARG A 60 -5.18 -7.56 -21.17
CA ARG A 60 -3.79 -7.63 -20.75
C ARG A 60 -3.00 -6.48 -21.36
N TRP A 61 -2.30 -5.68 -20.52
CA TRP A 61 -1.56 -4.48 -20.92
C TRP A 61 -2.43 -3.41 -21.60
N LYS A 62 -3.66 -3.25 -21.13
CA LYS A 62 -4.48 -2.06 -21.38
C LYS A 62 -4.66 -1.24 -20.10
N GLU A 63 -5.05 0.01 -20.29
CA GLU A 63 -5.54 0.84 -19.20
C GLU A 63 -6.70 0.12 -18.49
N PRO A 64 -6.89 0.29 -17.16
CA PRO A 64 -8.00 -0.33 -16.45
C PRO A 64 -9.34 0.06 -17.10
N GLN A 65 -10.21 -0.92 -17.26
CA GLN A 65 -11.53 -0.73 -17.84
C GLN A 65 -12.60 -0.67 -16.75
N PRO A 66 -13.76 -0.05 -17.00
CA PRO A 66 -14.84 0.05 -16.02
C PRO A 66 -15.18 -1.31 -15.41
N VAL A 67 -15.54 -1.30 -14.13
CA VAL A 67 -15.96 -2.50 -13.42
C VAL A 67 -17.11 -3.19 -14.14
N ILE A 68 -17.08 -4.52 -14.19
CA ILE A 68 -18.19 -5.31 -14.77
C ILE A 68 -19.30 -5.38 -13.72
N PRO A 69 -20.51 -4.87 -14.01
CA PRO A 69 -21.62 -4.96 -13.07
C PRO A 69 -21.99 -6.41 -12.73
N TRP A 70 -22.43 -6.64 -11.51
CA TRP A 70 -22.90 -7.94 -11.04
C TRP A 70 -24.35 -7.88 -10.57
N ASP A 71 -25.04 -9.03 -10.66
CA ASP A 71 -26.39 -9.20 -10.15
C ASP A 71 -26.39 -9.65 -8.69
N GLY A 72 -27.34 -9.17 -7.91
CA GLY A 72 -27.47 -9.52 -6.49
C GLY A 72 -26.43 -8.84 -5.60
N VAL A 73 -26.17 -9.45 -4.44
CA VAL A 73 -25.27 -8.90 -3.42
C VAL A 73 -23.93 -9.64 -3.45
N LEU A 74 -22.85 -8.91 -3.72
CA LEU A 74 -21.49 -9.41 -3.53
C LEU A 74 -21.18 -9.48 -2.04
N VAL A 75 -20.99 -10.69 -1.50
CA VAL A 75 -20.52 -10.87 -0.12
C VAL A 75 -19.02 -10.64 -0.08
N ALA A 76 -18.61 -9.50 0.46
CA ALA A 76 -17.22 -9.03 0.52
C ALA A 76 -16.52 -9.54 1.78
N ASP A 77 -16.45 -10.87 1.93
CA ASP A 77 -15.89 -11.58 3.11
C ASP A 77 -14.49 -12.15 2.85
N ARG A 78 -13.99 -12.08 1.61
CA ARG A 78 -12.70 -12.64 1.20
C ARG A 78 -11.90 -11.60 0.41
N PHE A 79 -10.59 -11.59 0.65
CA PHE A 79 -9.66 -10.77 -0.12
C PHE A 79 -9.60 -11.26 -1.58
N GLY A 80 -9.41 -10.31 -2.50
CA GLY A 80 -9.16 -10.61 -3.91
C GLY A 80 -7.75 -11.18 -4.13
N HIS A 81 -7.53 -11.74 -5.30
CA HIS A 81 -6.22 -12.30 -5.66
C HIS A 81 -5.13 -11.22 -5.67
N PRO A 82 -3.93 -11.51 -5.13
CA PRO A 82 -2.72 -10.73 -5.44
C PRO A 82 -2.45 -10.70 -6.94
N SER A 83 -1.77 -9.65 -7.41
CA SER A 83 -1.24 -9.62 -8.77
C SER A 83 -0.30 -10.81 -8.99
N TYR A 84 -0.25 -11.33 -10.21
CA TYR A 84 0.63 -12.46 -10.53
C TYR A 84 2.09 -12.12 -10.20
N GLN A 85 2.71 -12.96 -9.40
CA GLN A 85 4.05 -12.80 -8.86
C GLN A 85 4.67 -14.18 -8.56
N ALA A 86 5.96 -14.21 -8.20
CA ALA A 86 6.62 -15.46 -7.85
C ALA A 86 6.03 -16.07 -6.57
N VAL A 87 6.14 -17.40 -6.43
CA VAL A 87 5.80 -18.09 -5.19
C VAL A 87 6.77 -17.68 -4.09
N HIS A 88 6.23 -17.37 -2.92
CA HIS A 88 6.99 -16.97 -1.75
C HIS A 88 7.28 -18.14 -0.81
N TYR A 89 8.39 -18.04 -0.09
CA TYR A 89 8.85 -19.05 0.86
C TYR A 89 9.32 -18.34 2.14
N PRO A 90 9.33 -19.04 3.31
CA PRO A 90 9.84 -18.46 4.55
C PRO A 90 11.23 -17.89 4.39
N GLY A 91 11.48 -16.80 5.06
CA GLY A 91 12.76 -16.12 5.14
C GLY A 91 12.63 -14.62 4.90
N ASN A 92 13.39 -13.84 5.66
CA ASN A 92 13.37 -12.38 5.60
C ASN A 92 11.93 -11.81 5.70
N TYR A 93 11.55 -10.94 4.76
CA TYR A 93 10.24 -10.28 4.76
C TYR A 93 9.05 -11.25 4.78
N TYR A 94 9.13 -12.44 4.17
CA TYR A 94 8.02 -13.38 4.17
C TYR A 94 7.85 -14.13 5.49
N THR A 95 8.87 -14.19 6.35
CA THR A 95 8.71 -14.59 7.74
C THR A 95 8.00 -13.50 8.55
N GLU A 96 8.26 -12.22 8.24
CA GLU A 96 7.59 -11.10 8.88
C GLU A 96 6.12 -10.99 8.50
N TRP A 97 5.83 -11.03 7.19
CA TRP A 97 4.50 -10.73 6.66
C TRP A 97 3.57 -11.94 6.59
N GLY A 98 4.05 -13.11 6.97
CA GLY A 98 3.34 -14.36 6.72
C GLY A 98 3.38 -14.72 5.23
N TYR A 99 3.14 -15.98 4.92
CA TYR A 99 3.04 -16.47 3.54
C TYR A 99 2.24 -17.77 3.54
N GLY A 100 1.65 -18.09 2.38
CA GLY A 100 0.92 -19.35 2.18
C GLY A 100 -0.54 -19.30 2.63
N GLU A 101 -1.01 -18.19 3.19
CA GLU A 101 -2.42 -17.94 3.52
C GLU A 101 -3.10 -16.98 2.53
N GLU A 102 -2.31 -16.34 1.66
CA GLU A 102 -2.81 -15.46 0.61
C GLU A 102 -3.58 -16.25 -0.46
N ALA A 103 -4.54 -15.58 -1.09
CA ALA A 103 -5.20 -16.15 -2.27
C ALA A 103 -4.16 -16.37 -3.39
N PRO A 104 -4.32 -17.41 -4.24
CA PRO A 104 -3.40 -17.63 -5.35
C PRO A 104 -3.23 -16.40 -6.22
N ALA A 105 -1.98 -16.07 -6.57
CA ALA A 105 -1.68 -14.93 -7.42
C ALA A 105 -2.30 -15.07 -8.81
N SER A 106 -2.84 -13.98 -9.36
CA SER A 106 -3.59 -13.98 -10.62
C SER A 106 -3.38 -12.66 -11.38
N GLU A 107 -3.57 -12.67 -12.70
CA GLU A 107 -3.73 -11.43 -13.46
C GLU A 107 -5.09 -10.76 -13.14
N ASP A 108 -6.11 -11.52 -12.73
CA ASP A 108 -7.36 -10.99 -12.17
C ASP A 108 -7.11 -10.54 -10.72
N CYS A 109 -6.62 -9.31 -10.55
CA CYS A 109 -6.14 -8.80 -9.27
C CYS A 109 -6.66 -7.40 -8.90
N LEU A 110 -7.50 -6.77 -9.73
CA LEU A 110 -7.91 -5.38 -9.52
C LEU A 110 -9.03 -5.25 -8.47
N TYR A 111 -8.66 -5.55 -7.23
CA TYR A 111 -9.54 -5.55 -6.06
C TYR A 111 -9.02 -4.60 -4.99
N LEU A 112 -9.95 -4.04 -4.22
CA LEU A 112 -9.64 -3.23 -3.04
C LEU A 112 -10.44 -3.71 -1.82
N ASN A 113 -10.04 -3.24 -0.64
CA ASN A 113 -10.67 -3.54 0.64
C ASN A 113 -10.99 -2.23 1.36
N VAL A 114 -12.07 -2.20 2.13
CA VAL A 114 -12.48 -1.00 2.88
C VAL A 114 -12.81 -1.38 4.33
N TRP A 115 -12.18 -0.69 5.30
CA TRP A 115 -12.56 -0.77 6.71
C TRP A 115 -13.25 0.52 7.14
N THR A 116 -14.38 0.40 7.83
CA THR A 116 -15.18 1.54 8.27
C THR A 116 -16.02 1.23 9.52
N LYS A 117 -16.32 2.26 10.30
CA LYS A 117 -17.32 2.22 11.36
C LYS A 117 -18.71 2.71 10.92
N TYR A 118 -18.80 3.28 9.73
CA TYR A 118 -19.96 4.08 9.33
C TYR A 118 -20.60 3.63 8.00
N PRO A 119 -20.81 2.33 7.79
CA PRO A 119 -21.41 1.85 6.54
C PRO A 119 -22.83 2.42 6.37
N GLY A 120 -23.13 2.92 5.17
CA GLY A 120 -24.43 3.52 4.83
C GLY A 120 -24.65 4.95 5.33
N GLN A 121 -23.71 5.52 6.08
CA GLN A 121 -23.83 6.90 6.62
C GLN A 121 -23.22 7.91 5.65
N ILE A 122 -23.84 8.14 4.52
CA ILE A 122 -23.32 8.92 3.38
C ILE A 122 -22.96 10.38 3.72
N ASP A 123 -23.58 10.96 4.74
CA ASP A 123 -23.33 12.34 5.20
C ASP A 123 -22.29 12.43 6.32
N ARG A 124 -21.69 11.30 6.72
CA ARG A 124 -20.75 11.25 7.85
C ARG A 124 -19.46 12.00 7.59
N LYS A 125 -18.95 11.95 6.35
CA LYS A 125 -17.72 12.64 5.90
C LYS A 125 -16.49 12.33 6.74
N THR A 126 -16.28 11.05 7.00
CA THR A 126 -15.07 10.57 7.69
C THR A 126 -13.86 10.70 6.77
N PRO A 127 -12.70 11.22 7.24
CA PRO A 127 -11.48 11.24 6.44
C PRO A 127 -11.12 9.86 5.89
N VAL A 128 -10.55 9.83 4.69
CA VAL A 128 -10.20 8.61 3.97
C VAL A 128 -8.68 8.49 3.87
N ALA A 129 -8.14 7.31 4.12
CA ALA A 129 -6.75 6.98 3.84
C ALA A 129 -6.68 5.82 2.84
N VAL A 130 -5.87 5.97 1.80
CA VAL A 130 -5.69 4.97 0.74
C VAL A 130 -4.28 4.43 0.81
N TRP A 131 -4.16 3.15 1.17
CA TRP A 131 -2.90 2.43 1.30
C TRP A 131 -2.46 1.80 -0.01
N ILE A 132 -1.18 1.99 -0.36
CA ILE A 132 -0.51 1.42 -1.52
C ILE A 132 0.67 0.59 -1.02
N HIS A 133 0.59 -0.74 -1.18
CA HIS A 133 1.62 -1.66 -0.70
C HIS A 133 2.93 -1.55 -1.47
N GLY A 134 4.01 -1.98 -0.85
CA GLY A 134 5.36 -2.05 -1.40
C GLY A 134 5.63 -3.32 -2.21
N GLY A 135 6.88 -3.84 -2.09
CA GLY A 135 7.31 -5.07 -2.76
C GLY A 135 8.02 -4.84 -4.09
N GLY A 136 8.72 -3.71 -4.27
CA GLY A 136 9.56 -3.43 -5.44
C GLY A 136 8.82 -3.41 -6.78
N TYR A 137 7.52 -3.20 -6.78
CA TYR A 137 6.61 -3.32 -7.93
C TYR A 137 6.55 -4.72 -8.54
N ARG A 138 7.02 -5.75 -7.83
CA ARG A 138 7.14 -7.14 -8.33
C ARG A 138 6.36 -8.13 -7.49
N GLU A 139 6.14 -7.82 -6.24
CA GLU A 139 5.55 -8.67 -5.21
C GLU A 139 4.76 -7.82 -4.22
N GLY A 140 4.04 -8.47 -3.32
CA GLY A 140 3.21 -7.83 -2.31
C GLY A 140 1.71 -7.87 -2.67
N TRP A 141 0.89 -7.61 -1.67
CA TRP A 141 -0.57 -7.56 -1.80
C TRP A 141 -1.22 -6.70 -0.70
N SER A 142 -2.43 -6.28 -0.93
CA SER A 142 -3.13 -5.33 -0.05
C SER A 142 -3.67 -5.91 1.25
N SER A 143 -3.54 -7.21 1.47
CA SER A 143 -4.04 -7.96 2.62
C SER A 143 -2.95 -8.69 3.39
N GLU A 144 -1.72 -8.23 3.30
CA GLU A 144 -0.64 -8.70 4.18
C GLU A 144 -1.01 -8.44 5.64
N PRO A 145 -0.63 -9.33 6.59
CA PRO A 145 -1.11 -9.27 7.98
C PRO A 145 -0.82 -7.94 8.68
N GLU A 146 0.28 -7.27 8.35
CA GLU A 146 0.63 -5.96 8.89
C GLU A 146 -0.32 -4.84 8.43
N PHE A 147 -1.06 -5.04 7.34
CA PHE A 147 -2.01 -4.04 6.80
C PHE A 147 -3.43 -4.22 7.34
N ASP A 148 -3.64 -5.00 8.39
CA ASP A 148 -4.95 -5.04 9.06
C ASP A 148 -5.30 -3.65 9.59
N ALA A 149 -6.27 -3.01 8.94
CA ALA A 149 -6.55 -1.60 9.13
C ALA A 149 -7.72 -1.30 10.07
N GLN A 150 -8.18 -2.29 10.84
CA GLN A 150 -9.32 -2.10 11.76
C GLN A 150 -9.06 -1.03 12.82
N GLU A 151 -7.81 -0.87 13.28
CA GLU A 151 -7.42 0.16 14.25
C GLU A 151 -7.51 1.58 13.67
N TRP A 152 -7.24 1.75 12.38
CA TRP A 152 -7.48 3.02 11.68
C TRP A 152 -8.96 3.36 11.65
N ALA A 153 -9.81 2.40 11.32
CA ALA A 153 -11.25 2.58 11.32
C ALA A 153 -11.77 2.90 12.74
N ALA A 154 -11.23 2.25 13.78
CA ALA A 154 -11.53 2.54 15.17
C ALA A 154 -11.20 3.99 15.57
N LYS A 155 -10.20 4.59 14.94
CA LYS A 155 -9.84 6.02 15.11
C LYS A 155 -10.57 6.98 14.14
N ASP A 156 -11.70 6.57 13.60
CA ASP A 156 -12.54 7.39 12.73
C ASP A 156 -11.82 7.86 11.44
N VAL A 157 -11.16 6.93 10.77
CA VAL A 157 -10.63 7.08 9.40
C VAL A 157 -11.15 5.91 8.58
N VAL A 158 -11.81 6.16 7.47
CA VAL A 158 -12.11 5.11 6.49
C VAL A 158 -10.81 4.77 5.78
N ILE A 159 -10.41 3.51 5.79
CA ILE A 159 -9.18 3.09 5.13
C ILE A 159 -9.47 2.14 3.97
N VAL A 160 -8.79 2.37 2.87
CA VAL A 160 -8.85 1.57 1.65
C VAL A 160 -7.46 1.01 1.37
N SER A 161 -7.35 -0.29 1.14
CA SER A 161 -6.14 -0.91 0.59
C SER A 161 -6.45 -1.52 -0.76
N MET A 162 -5.47 -1.50 -1.69
CA MET A 162 -5.70 -1.98 -3.05
C MET A 162 -4.58 -2.88 -3.56
N ASN A 163 -4.95 -3.89 -4.34
CA ASN A 163 -4.04 -4.56 -5.25
C ASN A 163 -3.94 -3.77 -6.56
N TYR A 164 -2.80 -3.82 -7.21
CA TYR A 164 -2.54 -3.25 -8.53
C TYR A 164 -1.62 -4.18 -9.32
N ARG A 165 -1.62 -4.11 -10.64
CA ARG A 165 -0.77 -4.97 -11.47
C ARG A 165 0.71 -4.72 -11.19
N LEU A 166 1.45 -5.81 -11.05
CA LEU A 166 2.87 -5.83 -10.71
C LEU A 166 3.72 -6.38 -11.86
N GLY A 167 5.03 -6.15 -11.77
CA GLY A 167 6.03 -6.72 -12.66
C GLY A 167 5.70 -6.49 -14.14
N VAL A 168 5.85 -7.54 -14.93
CA VAL A 168 5.59 -7.52 -16.36
C VAL A 168 4.13 -7.20 -16.73
N PHE A 169 3.18 -7.51 -15.85
CA PHE A 169 1.76 -7.24 -16.11
C PHE A 169 1.38 -5.80 -15.80
N GLY A 170 2.11 -5.15 -14.88
CA GLY A 170 1.88 -3.76 -14.50
C GLY A 170 2.75 -2.73 -15.24
N PHE A 171 3.90 -3.15 -15.79
CA PHE A 171 4.89 -2.18 -16.25
C PHE A 171 5.55 -2.52 -17.60
N LEU A 172 5.08 -3.54 -18.30
CA LEU A 172 5.65 -3.90 -19.62
C LEU A 172 5.49 -2.76 -20.62
N THR A 173 6.58 -2.39 -21.25
CA THR A 173 6.62 -1.48 -22.40
C THR A 173 6.84 -2.26 -23.69
N HIS A 174 6.18 -1.89 -24.78
CA HIS A 174 6.39 -2.50 -26.10
C HIS A 174 5.92 -1.55 -27.20
N PRO A 175 6.62 -1.46 -28.36
CA PRO A 175 6.23 -0.54 -29.43
C PRO A 175 4.79 -0.73 -29.95
N GLU A 176 4.34 -1.99 -30.05
CA GLU A 176 2.96 -2.27 -30.51
C GLU A 176 1.92 -1.89 -29.45
N LEU A 177 2.24 -2.00 -28.14
CA LEU A 177 1.37 -1.53 -27.07
C LEU A 177 1.27 -0.01 -27.09
N SER A 178 2.36 0.70 -27.30
CA SER A 178 2.35 2.14 -27.47
C SER A 178 1.57 2.56 -28.72
N ALA A 179 1.71 1.82 -29.83
CA ALA A 179 0.94 2.09 -31.06
C ALA A 179 -0.58 1.81 -30.90
N GLU A 180 -0.96 0.86 -30.05
CA GLU A 180 -2.39 0.58 -29.73
C GLU A 180 -2.97 1.62 -28.77
N SER A 181 -2.16 2.22 -27.90
CA SER A 181 -2.59 3.18 -26.89
C SER A 181 -3.08 4.48 -27.54
N PRO A 182 -4.23 5.05 -27.09
CA PRO A 182 -4.68 6.36 -27.56
C PRO A 182 -3.72 7.51 -27.19
N HIS A 183 -2.81 7.25 -26.25
CA HIS A 183 -1.82 8.22 -25.77
C HIS A 183 -0.41 8.00 -26.36
N GLY A 184 -0.23 6.97 -27.19
CA GLY A 184 1.05 6.66 -27.82
C GLY A 184 2.13 6.15 -26.88
N VAL A 185 1.77 5.61 -25.71
CA VAL A 185 2.68 5.13 -24.66
C VAL A 185 2.28 3.75 -24.16
N SER A 186 3.22 3.05 -23.53
CA SER A 186 3.01 1.76 -22.86
C SER A 186 3.77 1.71 -21.54
N GLY A 187 3.45 0.74 -20.70
CA GLY A 187 3.92 0.66 -19.31
C GLY A 187 2.99 1.42 -18.37
N ASN A 188 3.43 1.62 -17.14
CA ASN A 188 2.70 2.36 -16.09
C ASN A 188 1.24 1.87 -15.83
N TYR A 189 0.87 0.66 -16.28
CA TYR A 189 -0.49 0.13 -16.06
C TYR A 189 -0.79 -0.04 -14.58
N GLY A 190 0.21 -0.43 -13.75
CA GLY A 190 0.06 -0.50 -12.30
C GLY A 190 -0.21 0.86 -11.66
N ILE A 191 0.34 1.95 -12.18
CA ILE A 191 0.03 3.32 -11.73
C ILE A 191 -1.37 3.74 -12.21
N LEU A 192 -1.75 3.37 -13.42
CA LEU A 192 -3.11 3.61 -13.92
C LEU A 192 -4.15 2.85 -13.09
N ASP A 193 -3.85 1.64 -12.62
CA ASP A 193 -4.70 0.88 -11.71
C ASP A 193 -4.91 1.63 -10.39
N GLN A 194 -3.83 2.19 -9.81
CA GLN A 194 -3.89 3.01 -8.59
C GLN A 194 -4.73 4.28 -8.81
N ILE A 195 -4.59 4.93 -9.96
CA ILE A 195 -5.42 6.09 -10.33
C ILE A 195 -6.89 5.67 -10.46
N GLU A 196 -7.18 4.52 -11.05
CA GLU A 196 -8.56 4.02 -11.16
C GLU A 196 -9.17 3.69 -9.80
N ALA A 197 -8.39 3.09 -8.89
CA ALA A 197 -8.83 2.89 -7.51
C ALA A 197 -9.11 4.21 -6.78
N LEU A 198 -8.32 5.27 -7.02
CA LEU A 198 -8.61 6.60 -6.49
C LEU A 198 -9.89 7.22 -7.09
N LYS A 199 -10.16 7.00 -8.37
CA LYS A 199 -11.44 7.40 -8.99
C LYS A 199 -12.60 6.62 -8.38
N TRP A 200 -12.42 5.32 -8.13
CA TRP A 200 -13.40 4.50 -7.43
C TRP A 200 -13.68 5.05 -6.02
N VAL A 201 -12.64 5.41 -5.25
CA VAL A 201 -12.78 6.07 -3.94
C VAL A 201 -13.59 7.35 -4.06
N LYS A 202 -13.25 8.22 -5.01
CA LYS A 202 -13.98 9.47 -5.25
C LYS A 202 -15.46 9.25 -5.49
N LYS A 203 -15.82 8.18 -6.18
CA LYS A 203 -17.19 7.88 -6.58
C LYS A 203 -18.00 7.16 -5.49
N ASN A 204 -17.37 6.27 -4.74
CA ASN A 204 -18.09 5.28 -3.92
C ASN A 204 -17.90 5.44 -2.42
N ILE A 205 -16.85 6.12 -1.94
CA ILE A 205 -16.45 6.07 -0.53
C ILE A 205 -17.46 6.68 0.43
N ALA A 206 -18.34 7.56 -0.06
CA ALA A 206 -19.43 8.11 0.72
C ALA A 206 -20.41 7.02 1.22
N ALA A 207 -20.62 5.94 0.45
CA ALA A 207 -21.43 4.81 0.89
C ALA A 207 -20.84 4.12 2.14
N PHE A 208 -19.53 4.22 2.35
CA PHE A 208 -18.82 3.71 3.52
C PHE A 208 -18.66 4.76 4.63
N GLY A 209 -19.32 5.91 4.52
CA GLY A 209 -19.24 7.03 5.47
C GLY A 209 -18.00 7.92 5.28
N GLY A 210 -17.21 7.69 4.23
CA GLY A 210 -16.00 8.45 3.93
C GLY A 210 -16.28 9.77 3.21
N ASP A 211 -15.34 10.71 3.33
CA ASP A 211 -15.36 12.00 2.63
C ASP A 211 -14.53 11.91 1.33
N PRO A 212 -15.16 11.92 0.14
CA PRO A 212 -14.44 11.88 -1.13
C PRO A 212 -13.59 13.13 -1.41
N ASP A 213 -13.74 14.18 -0.60
CA ASP A 213 -12.98 15.43 -0.70
C ASP A 213 -11.88 15.54 0.37
N ASN A 214 -11.75 14.54 1.25
CA ASN A 214 -10.73 14.47 2.29
C ASN A 214 -9.98 13.13 2.23
N VAL A 215 -9.16 12.95 1.20
CA VAL A 215 -8.46 11.71 0.86
C VAL A 215 -6.96 11.88 1.01
N MET A 216 -6.34 11.04 1.81
CA MET A 216 -4.89 10.89 1.93
C MET A 216 -4.42 9.64 1.19
N ILE A 217 -3.34 9.75 0.42
CA ILE A 217 -2.63 8.59 -0.12
C ILE A 217 -1.38 8.33 0.71
N PHE A 218 -1.08 7.05 0.98
CA PHE A 218 0.15 6.69 1.66
C PHE A 218 0.65 5.32 1.22
N GLY A 219 1.96 5.13 1.27
CA GLY A 219 2.57 3.88 0.84
C GLY A 219 4.03 3.79 1.28
N GLN A 220 4.54 2.57 1.35
CA GLN A 220 5.89 2.28 1.80
C GLN A 220 6.70 1.62 0.68
N SER A 221 8.02 1.86 0.62
CA SER A 221 8.92 1.27 -0.40
C SER A 221 8.43 1.60 -1.81
N ALA A 222 8.17 0.60 -2.66
CA ALA A 222 7.56 0.80 -3.97
C ALA A 222 6.18 1.48 -3.89
N GLY A 223 5.40 1.24 -2.81
CA GLY A 223 4.17 1.99 -2.54
C GLY A 223 4.44 3.46 -2.26
N GLY A 224 5.49 3.80 -1.52
CA GLY A 224 5.98 5.17 -1.35
C GLY A 224 6.45 5.78 -2.68
N GLY A 225 7.13 4.99 -3.53
CA GLY A 225 7.46 5.35 -4.90
C GLY A 225 6.22 5.61 -5.76
N SER A 226 5.16 4.80 -5.57
CA SER A 226 3.86 5.05 -6.21
C SER A 226 3.25 6.38 -5.75
N VAL A 227 3.30 6.69 -4.43
CA VAL A 227 2.84 8.00 -3.92
C VAL A 227 3.62 9.14 -4.57
N ARG A 228 4.94 9.02 -4.73
CA ARG A 228 5.77 10.01 -5.46
C ARG A 228 5.25 10.21 -6.88
N THR A 229 5.06 9.12 -7.62
CA THR A 229 4.54 9.13 -8.99
C THR A 229 3.13 9.72 -9.08
N LEU A 230 2.24 9.39 -8.15
CA LEU A 230 0.88 9.97 -8.12
C LEU A 230 0.91 11.46 -7.81
N CYS A 231 1.85 11.93 -6.97
CA CYS A 231 2.00 13.36 -6.68
C CYS A 231 2.52 14.17 -7.88
N GLU A 232 3.31 13.59 -8.76
CA GLU A 232 3.75 14.24 -10.01
C GLU A 232 2.72 14.12 -11.13
N SER A 233 1.91 13.04 -11.13
CA SER A 233 0.97 12.75 -12.22
C SER A 233 -0.23 13.70 -12.20
N PRO A 234 -0.47 14.48 -13.28
CA PRO A 234 -1.66 15.32 -13.36
C PRO A 234 -2.96 14.52 -13.40
N LEU A 235 -2.90 13.22 -13.74
CA LEU A 235 -4.06 12.34 -13.80
C LEU A 235 -4.56 11.95 -12.39
N ALA A 236 -3.67 11.91 -11.39
CA ALA A 236 -3.99 11.50 -10.02
C ALA A 236 -4.39 12.67 -9.11
N ARG A 237 -3.84 13.88 -9.34
CA ARG A 237 -3.99 15.06 -8.48
C ARG A 237 -5.42 15.40 -8.06
N PRO A 238 -6.48 15.22 -8.88
CA PRO A 238 -7.85 15.54 -8.48
C PRO A 238 -8.42 14.65 -7.38
N TYR A 239 -7.76 13.54 -7.02
CA TYR A 239 -8.34 12.47 -6.21
C TYR A 239 -7.78 12.36 -4.80
N PHE A 240 -6.81 13.18 -4.42
CA PHE A 240 -6.27 13.22 -3.06
C PHE A 240 -5.86 14.64 -2.67
N ASN A 241 -5.70 14.87 -1.36
CA ASN A 241 -5.31 16.17 -0.81
C ASN A 241 -4.29 16.08 0.33
N LYS A 242 -3.69 14.91 0.56
CA LYS A 242 -2.57 14.67 1.50
C LYS A 242 -1.77 13.48 1.01
N ALA A 243 -0.47 13.46 1.32
CA ALA A 243 0.40 12.35 0.92
C ALA A 243 1.41 12.00 2.01
N ILE A 244 1.60 10.69 2.25
CA ILE A 244 2.68 10.16 3.10
C ILE A 244 3.58 9.27 2.25
N ILE A 245 4.87 9.58 2.22
CA ILE A 245 5.91 8.83 1.50
C ILE A 245 6.77 8.11 2.55
N MET A 246 6.67 6.77 2.60
CA MET A 246 7.38 5.96 3.60
C MET A 246 8.48 5.15 2.92
N SER A 247 9.74 5.30 3.39
CA SER A 247 10.90 4.53 2.92
C SER A 247 11.08 4.47 1.40
N ALA A 248 10.82 5.60 0.72
CA ALA A 248 11.02 5.75 -0.72
C ALA A 248 11.96 6.92 -1.07
N GLY A 249 12.58 7.51 -0.06
CA GLY A 249 13.48 8.65 -0.17
C GLY A 249 12.79 9.97 -0.50
N GLY A 250 13.55 11.04 -0.35
CA GLY A 250 13.21 12.38 -0.82
C GLY A 250 13.77 12.65 -2.22
N VAL A 251 14.36 13.79 -2.46
CA VAL A 251 15.09 14.07 -3.71
C VAL A 251 16.42 13.33 -3.74
N THR A 252 16.86 12.96 -4.94
CA THR A 252 18.16 12.32 -5.14
C THR A 252 19.26 13.39 -5.09
N LEU A 253 20.21 13.22 -4.17
CA LEU A 253 21.35 14.12 -4.06
C LEU A 253 22.56 13.57 -4.83
N PRO A 254 23.38 14.43 -5.43
CA PRO A 254 24.66 14.02 -6.00
C PRO A 254 25.51 13.29 -4.95
N ASN A 255 25.98 12.08 -5.29
CA ASN A 255 26.80 11.22 -4.41
C ASN A 255 26.09 10.59 -3.19
N SER A 256 24.77 10.56 -3.13
CA SER A 256 24.01 9.93 -2.03
C SER A 256 24.20 8.40 -1.91
N GLY A 257 24.78 7.75 -2.91
CA GLY A 257 24.90 6.29 -2.95
C GLY A 257 23.56 5.54 -3.12
N MET A 258 22.46 6.27 -3.13
CA MET A 258 21.14 5.71 -3.35
C MET A 258 20.96 5.30 -4.81
N PRO A 259 20.33 4.14 -5.08
CA PRO A 259 19.91 3.82 -6.44
C PRO A 259 18.90 4.88 -6.90
N VAL A 260 19.23 5.62 -7.96
CA VAL A 260 18.30 6.57 -8.56
C VAL A 260 17.13 5.76 -9.13
N PRO A 261 15.87 5.98 -8.73
CA PRO A 261 14.72 5.42 -9.41
C PRO A 261 14.76 5.84 -10.88
N GLY A 262 14.90 4.86 -11.81
CA GLY A 262 15.20 5.12 -13.22
C GLY A 262 16.70 5.24 -13.55
N GLY A 263 17.59 5.25 -12.55
CA GLY A 263 19.04 5.16 -12.75
C GLY A 263 19.52 3.73 -13.01
N ARG A 264 20.68 3.57 -13.64
CA ARG A 264 21.26 2.28 -14.08
C ARG A 264 21.51 1.21 -13.01
N GLY A 265 21.07 1.41 -11.77
CA GLY A 265 21.24 0.45 -10.66
C GLY A 265 19.93 -0.19 -10.17
N ALA A 266 18.77 0.45 -10.35
CA ALA A 266 17.46 -0.16 -10.24
C ALA A 266 17.07 -0.73 -11.60
N ALA A 267 16.32 -1.82 -11.68
CA ALA A 267 15.95 -2.50 -12.94
C ALA A 267 15.03 -1.62 -13.82
N GLY A 268 15.53 -0.47 -14.27
CA GLY A 268 14.83 0.50 -15.10
C GLY A 268 15.67 0.92 -16.30
N PHE A 269 15.01 1.26 -17.38
CA PHE A 269 15.62 1.78 -18.60
C PHE A 269 15.64 3.31 -18.54
N ALA A 270 16.59 3.92 -19.26
CA ALA A 270 16.76 5.37 -19.27
C ALA A 270 15.63 6.10 -20.03
N SER A 271 14.92 5.40 -20.91
CA SER A 271 13.78 5.95 -21.65
C SER A 271 12.75 4.90 -22.02
N LEU A 272 11.53 5.33 -22.32
CA LEU A 272 10.47 4.48 -22.82
C LEU A 272 10.93 3.73 -24.10
N GLN A 273 11.55 4.44 -25.05
CA GLN A 273 12.02 3.85 -26.32
C GLN A 273 13.06 2.74 -26.08
N GLU A 274 14.03 2.94 -25.18
CA GLU A 274 15.03 1.92 -24.83
C GLU A 274 14.37 0.68 -24.23
N SER A 275 13.40 0.89 -23.31
CA SER A 275 12.65 -0.17 -22.68
C SER A 275 11.80 -0.96 -23.67
N GLU A 276 11.11 -0.28 -24.58
CA GLU A 276 10.31 -0.89 -25.65
C GLU A 276 11.16 -1.76 -26.57
N GLN A 277 12.33 -1.24 -27.00
CA GLN A 277 13.23 -1.99 -27.88
C GLN A 277 13.80 -3.24 -27.21
N ASN A 278 14.14 -3.14 -25.91
CA ASN A 278 14.58 -4.29 -25.14
C ASN A 278 13.47 -5.35 -25.04
N THR A 279 12.26 -4.95 -24.70
CA THR A 279 11.11 -5.87 -24.61
C THR A 279 10.81 -6.53 -25.93
N LYS A 280 10.80 -5.75 -27.03
CA LYS A 280 10.59 -6.29 -28.36
C LYS A 280 11.63 -7.36 -28.72
N THR A 281 12.90 -7.12 -28.40
CA THR A 281 13.99 -8.08 -28.65
C THR A 281 13.75 -9.42 -27.94
N ILE A 282 13.33 -9.38 -26.68
CA ILE A 282 13.06 -10.59 -25.88
C ILE A 282 11.81 -11.32 -26.39
N MET A 283 10.74 -10.59 -26.71
CA MET A 283 9.49 -11.15 -27.20
C MET A 283 9.64 -11.77 -28.59
N ASP A 284 10.33 -11.10 -29.52
CA ASP A 284 10.62 -11.62 -30.86
C ASP A 284 11.46 -12.90 -30.79
N TRP A 285 12.47 -12.95 -29.90
CA TRP A 285 13.27 -14.15 -29.68
C TRP A 285 12.42 -15.33 -29.24
N ALA A 286 11.40 -15.09 -28.42
CA ALA A 286 10.46 -16.11 -27.96
C ALA A 286 9.36 -16.46 -28.99
N GLY A 287 9.36 -15.84 -30.19
CA GLY A 287 8.32 -16.02 -31.20
C GLY A 287 7.02 -15.28 -30.92
N LEU A 288 6.98 -14.40 -29.90
CA LEU A 288 5.84 -13.56 -29.53
C LEU A 288 5.90 -12.24 -30.33
N THR A 289 5.73 -12.32 -31.63
CA THR A 289 6.04 -11.28 -32.60
C THR A 289 4.91 -10.26 -32.82
N ASP A 290 3.76 -10.45 -32.18
CA ASP A 290 2.60 -9.56 -32.28
C ASP A 290 1.75 -9.61 -31.02
N LEU A 291 0.90 -8.59 -30.79
CA LEU A 291 0.08 -8.48 -29.58
C LEU A 291 -0.84 -9.68 -29.37
N SER A 292 -1.37 -10.28 -30.41
CA SER A 292 -2.25 -11.45 -30.31
C SER A 292 -1.52 -12.63 -29.68
N LYS A 293 -0.30 -12.93 -30.14
CA LYS A 293 0.55 -13.98 -29.55
C LYS A 293 0.97 -13.65 -28.14
N MET A 294 1.38 -12.39 -27.88
CA MET A 294 1.77 -11.94 -26.55
C MET A 294 0.62 -12.07 -25.54
N ARG A 295 -0.60 -11.67 -25.91
CA ARG A 295 -1.80 -11.79 -25.06
C ARG A 295 -2.28 -13.23 -24.88
N ALA A 296 -2.08 -14.08 -25.88
CA ALA A 296 -2.44 -15.50 -25.81
C ALA A 296 -1.40 -16.36 -25.04
N ALA A 297 -0.21 -15.84 -24.80
CA ALA A 297 0.83 -16.58 -24.07
C ALA A 297 0.43 -16.79 -22.60
N ALA A 298 0.80 -17.96 -22.06
CA ALA A 298 0.53 -18.28 -20.66
C ALA A 298 1.24 -17.27 -19.73
N THR A 299 0.59 -16.94 -18.64
CA THR A 299 1.05 -15.98 -17.62
C THR A 299 2.46 -16.34 -17.11
N GLU A 300 2.66 -17.62 -16.78
CA GLU A 300 3.94 -18.16 -16.30
C GLU A 300 5.05 -18.02 -17.34
N THR A 301 4.72 -18.21 -18.62
CA THR A 301 5.67 -18.06 -19.72
C THR A 301 6.15 -16.61 -19.82
N ILE A 302 5.22 -15.67 -19.83
CA ILE A 302 5.54 -14.23 -19.89
C ILE A 302 6.39 -13.82 -18.68
N HIS A 303 6.00 -14.24 -17.49
CA HIS A 303 6.72 -13.91 -16.24
C HIS A 303 8.16 -14.45 -16.26
N ALA A 304 8.36 -15.69 -16.70
CA ALA A 304 9.67 -16.35 -16.71
C ALA A 304 10.58 -15.95 -17.89
N LEU A 305 10.03 -15.28 -18.90
CA LEU A 305 10.70 -15.06 -20.18
C LEU A 305 12.07 -14.36 -20.08
N PRO A 306 12.27 -13.30 -19.25
CA PRO A 306 13.60 -12.69 -19.11
C PRO A 306 14.66 -13.65 -18.57
N ALA A 307 14.29 -14.52 -17.63
CA ALA A 307 15.22 -15.52 -17.08
C ALA A 307 15.56 -16.59 -18.13
N ILE A 308 14.57 -17.07 -18.89
CA ILE A 308 14.74 -18.04 -19.98
C ILE A 308 15.64 -17.45 -21.05
N TYR A 309 15.39 -16.22 -21.50
CA TYR A 309 16.22 -15.52 -22.47
C TYR A 309 17.67 -15.38 -21.99
N SER A 310 17.86 -14.95 -20.73
CA SER A 310 19.19 -14.78 -20.14
C SER A 310 19.96 -16.09 -20.09
N GLY A 311 19.31 -17.20 -19.71
CA GLY A 311 19.92 -18.54 -19.67
C GLY A 311 20.30 -19.07 -21.05
N ALA A 312 19.46 -18.79 -22.06
CA ALA A 312 19.71 -19.27 -23.44
C ALA A 312 20.76 -18.46 -24.18
N THR A 313 20.84 -17.15 -23.95
CA THR A 313 21.71 -16.24 -24.71
C THR A 313 23.00 -15.86 -23.99
N GLY A 314 23.07 -16.07 -22.68
CA GLY A 314 24.14 -15.55 -21.82
C GLY A 314 24.07 -14.04 -21.61
N THR A 315 23.04 -13.36 -22.12
CA THR A 315 22.84 -11.93 -21.98
C THR A 315 21.82 -11.66 -20.86
N ARG A 316 22.22 -10.93 -19.81
CA ARG A 316 21.29 -10.53 -18.74
C ARG A 316 20.16 -9.70 -19.33
N ALA A 317 18.93 -10.13 -19.09
CA ALA A 317 17.72 -9.47 -19.55
C ALA A 317 16.72 -9.25 -18.41
N SER A 318 15.94 -8.19 -18.53
CA SER A 318 14.80 -7.89 -17.67
C SER A 318 13.78 -7.11 -18.48
N PHE A 319 12.51 -7.20 -18.11
CA PHE A 319 11.50 -6.24 -18.55
C PHE A 319 11.52 -5.00 -17.66
N GLN A 320 10.89 -3.91 -18.12
CA GLN A 320 10.53 -2.79 -17.25
C GLN A 320 9.63 -3.33 -16.15
N GLY A 321 9.96 -3.05 -14.91
CA GLY A 321 9.24 -3.56 -13.73
C GLY A 321 8.91 -2.49 -12.70
N SER A 322 8.93 -1.21 -13.08
CA SER A 322 8.64 -0.05 -12.23
C SER A 322 8.16 1.11 -13.10
N PRO A 323 7.60 2.19 -12.52
CA PRO A 323 7.18 3.36 -13.28
C PRO A 323 8.31 3.91 -14.16
N ILE A 324 7.93 4.42 -15.34
CA ILE A 324 8.84 5.03 -16.31
C ILE A 324 8.26 6.36 -16.79
N VAL A 325 9.12 7.33 -17.05
CA VAL A 325 8.72 8.61 -17.66
C VAL A 325 8.23 8.34 -19.08
N ASP A 326 6.93 8.56 -19.31
CA ASP A 326 6.24 8.28 -20.56
C ASP A 326 5.61 9.53 -21.21
N GLY A 327 5.60 10.66 -20.48
CA GLY A 327 5.00 11.91 -20.91
C GLY A 327 3.48 11.97 -20.74
N TYR A 328 2.82 10.90 -20.29
CA TYR A 328 1.38 10.83 -20.05
C TYR A 328 1.05 10.59 -18.58
N VAL A 329 1.37 9.43 -18.02
CA VAL A 329 1.18 9.11 -16.59
C VAL A 329 2.24 9.79 -15.75
N CYS A 330 3.51 9.60 -16.13
CA CYS A 330 4.69 10.22 -15.56
C CYS A 330 5.24 11.21 -16.58
N LYS A 331 5.00 12.50 -16.39
CA LYS A 331 5.47 13.52 -17.34
C LYS A 331 6.94 13.81 -17.27
N GLU A 332 7.51 13.64 -16.09
CA GLU A 332 8.92 13.90 -15.77
C GLU A 332 9.34 13.00 -14.60
N GLY A 333 10.59 12.98 -14.21
CA GLY A 333 11.03 12.30 -13.00
C GLY A 333 10.58 13.07 -11.73
N PHE A 334 10.48 12.35 -10.61
CA PHE A 334 10.07 12.96 -9.34
C PHE A 334 10.97 14.15 -8.94
N ASP A 335 12.29 14.00 -9.09
CA ASP A 335 13.24 15.06 -8.74
C ASP A 335 13.05 16.29 -9.63
N ASP A 336 12.86 16.09 -10.94
CA ASP A 336 12.55 17.19 -11.88
C ASP A 336 11.21 17.85 -11.51
N ALA A 337 10.20 17.07 -11.13
CA ALA A 337 8.89 17.59 -10.70
C ALA A 337 9.00 18.41 -9.40
N VAL A 338 9.88 18.00 -8.47
CA VAL A 338 10.20 18.77 -7.25
C VAL A 338 10.83 20.11 -7.64
N ASP A 339 11.86 20.11 -8.47
CA ASP A 339 12.62 21.29 -8.85
C ASP A 339 11.79 22.27 -9.70
N ASN A 340 10.94 21.75 -10.57
CA ASN A 340 10.05 22.53 -11.43
C ASN A 340 8.78 23.03 -10.71
N GLY A 341 8.53 22.61 -9.46
CA GLY A 341 7.30 22.95 -8.72
C GLY A 341 6.04 22.26 -9.27
N HIS A 342 6.20 21.12 -9.91
CA HIS A 342 5.11 20.37 -10.56
C HIS A 342 4.51 19.25 -9.68
N LEU A 343 4.84 19.16 -8.41
CA LEU A 343 4.16 18.25 -7.49
C LEU A 343 2.77 18.74 -7.09
N ALA A 344 1.94 17.82 -6.62
CA ALA A 344 0.66 18.15 -6.00
C ALA A 344 0.87 19.14 -4.85
N ASP A 345 0.04 20.18 -4.80
CA ASP A 345 0.06 21.21 -3.74
C ASP A 345 -0.77 20.72 -2.55
N VAL A 346 -0.19 19.81 -1.76
CA VAL A 346 -0.80 19.15 -0.60
C VAL A 346 0.20 19.09 0.56
N PRO A 347 -0.26 18.95 1.82
CA PRO A 347 0.63 18.63 2.93
C PRO A 347 1.29 17.27 2.73
N TYR A 348 2.56 17.16 3.11
CA TYR A 348 3.35 15.93 3.03
C TYR A 348 3.82 15.46 4.40
N MET A 349 3.86 14.14 4.60
CA MET A 349 4.67 13.49 5.61
C MET A 349 5.63 12.55 4.87
N ILE A 350 6.89 12.52 5.28
CA ILE A 350 7.90 11.71 4.61
C ILE A 350 8.89 11.17 5.64
N GLY A 351 9.29 9.91 5.49
CA GLY A 351 10.25 9.34 6.44
C GLY A 351 10.79 8.00 6.00
N TYR A 352 11.59 7.41 6.89
CA TYR A 352 12.31 6.18 6.63
C TYR A 352 12.61 5.45 7.95
N THR A 353 13.17 4.23 7.87
CA THR A 353 13.62 3.45 9.01
C THR A 353 15.13 3.59 9.18
N LEU A 354 15.63 3.60 10.42
CA LEU A 354 17.06 3.85 10.73
C LEU A 354 18.02 2.88 10.01
N ASN A 355 17.63 1.62 9.84
CA ASN A 355 18.42 0.61 9.14
C ASN A 355 17.79 0.28 7.75
N ASP A 356 17.35 1.30 7.05
CA ASP A 356 16.75 1.20 5.71
C ASP A 356 17.79 0.77 4.65
N MET A 357 17.39 0.68 3.39
CA MET A 357 18.24 0.33 2.23
C MET A 357 19.36 1.35 1.95
N GLY A 358 19.45 2.42 2.73
CA GLY A 358 20.46 3.49 2.69
C GLY A 358 20.01 4.67 3.54
N ASP A 359 20.91 5.62 3.77
CA ASP A 359 20.59 6.87 4.46
C ASP A 359 19.76 7.78 3.54
N MET A 360 18.51 8.00 3.91
CA MET A 360 17.57 8.83 3.17
C MET A 360 17.43 10.25 3.76
N SER A 361 18.04 10.51 4.91
CA SER A 361 17.83 11.73 5.71
C SER A 361 18.05 13.00 4.92
N ALA A 362 19.20 13.15 4.28
CA ALA A 362 19.55 14.35 3.54
C ALA A 362 18.63 14.62 2.34
N GLY A 363 18.21 13.56 1.62
CA GLY A 363 17.25 13.70 0.51
C GLY A 363 15.84 14.07 0.98
N ILE A 364 15.43 13.57 2.14
CA ILE A 364 14.16 13.90 2.79
C ILE A 364 14.17 15.35 3.27
N GLU A 365 15.25 15.79 3.94
CA GLU A 365 15.41 17.19 4.36
C GLU A 365 15.35 18.13 3.17
N ALA A 366 16.09 17.84 2.09
CA ALA A 366 16.07 18.64 0.88
C ALA A 366 14.66 18.71 0.24
N PHE A 367 13.91 17.62 0.25
CA PHE A 367 12.50 17.62 -0.17
C PHE A 367 11.65 18.56 0.70
N CYS A 368 11.76 18.47 2.02
CA CYS A 368 11.00 19.30 2.95
C CYS A 368 11.33 20.80 2.75
N VAL A 369 12.60 21.16 2.61
CA VAL A 369 13.07 22.53 2.32
C VAL A 369 12.50 23.02 0.98
N ASN A 370 12.45 22.15 -0.04
CA ASN A 370 11.81 22.52 -1.30
C ASN A 370 10.31 22.80 -1.10
N ARG A 371 9.59 21.96 -0.33
CA ARG A 371 8.15 22.21 -0.05
C ARG A 371 7.92 23.52 0.71
N GLU A 372 8.76 23.83 1.70
CA GLU A 372 8.74 25.11 2.39
C GLU A 372 8.91 26.29 1.42
N SER A 373 9.84 26.18 0.47
CA SER A 373 10.13 27.25 -0.49
C SER A 373 8.95 27.61 -1.41
N VAL A 374 8.03 26.67 -1.62
CA VAL A 374 6.79 26.87 -2.39
C VAL A 374 5.56 27.12 -1.50
N GLY A 375 5.77 27.37 -0.20
CA GLY A 375 4.71 27.71 0.75
C GLY A 375 3.92 26.49 1.29
N ASN A 376 4.40 25.27 1.04
CA ASN A 376 3.78 24.05 1.52
C ASN A 376 4.48 23.50 2.78
N LYS A 377 3.87 22.54 3.47
CA LYS A 377 4.40 21.94 4.68
C LYS A 377 4.76 20.47 4.44
N ALA A 378 5.90 20.05 5.00
CA ALA A 378 6.30 18.66 5.05
C ALA A 378 6.83 18.31 6.44
N TRP A 379 6.36 17.19 6.99
CA TRP A 379 6.83 16.64 8.26
C TRP A 379 7.72 15.44 7.98
N ALA A 380 8.92 15.45 8.59
CA ALA A 380 9.89 14.38 8.43
C ALA A 380 9.91 13.45 9.65
N TYR A 381 10.09 12.12 9.45
CA TYR A 381 10.27 11.18 10.54
C TYR A 381 11.37 10.16 10.26
N GLU A 382 11.91 9.60 11.34
CA GLU A 382 12.77 8.42 11.35
C GLU A 382 12.18 7.39 12.33
N PHE A 383 11.96 6.16 11.87
CA PHE A 383 11.63 5.05 12.76
C PHE A 383 12.93 4.37 13.21
N ALA A 384 13.22 4.45 14.50
CA ALA A 384 14.48 4.01 15.10
C ALA A 384 14.33 2.90 16.16
N ARG A 385 13.16 2.20 16.20
CA ARG A 385 12.95 1.05 17.08
C ARG A 385 13.52 -0.23 16.44
N PRO A 386 14.63 -0.80 16.92
CA PRO A 386 15.05 -2.14 16.52
C PRO A 386 14.00 -3.16 16.94
N LEU A 387 13.48 -3.96 16.00
CA LEU A 387 12.43 -4.93 16.33
C LEU A 387 12.96 -6.03 17.26
N PRO A 388 12.17 -6.46 18.27
CA PRO A 388 12.57 -7.52 19.20
C PRO A 388 12.64 -8.88 18.47
N ASP A 389 13.58 -9.74 18.90
CA ASP A 389 13.82 -11.06 18.32
C ASP A 389 14.20 -12.02 19.45
N ASP A 390 13.50 -13.13 19.58
CA ASP A 390 13.74 -14.17 20.58
C ASP A 390 14.47 -15.40 20.01
N GLY A 391 14.84 -15.35 18.72
CA GLY A 391 15.53 -16.44 18.03
C GLY A 391 14.61 -17.60 17.62
N SER A 392 13.29 -17.46 17.74
CA SER A 392 12.34 -18.51 17.35
C SER A 392 12.26 -18.73 15.83
N HIS A 393 12.65 -17.70 15.06
CA HIS A 393 12.66 -17.70 13.59
C HIS A 393 14.07 -17.46 13.03
N PRO A 394 14.96 -18.48 13.08
CA PRO A 394 16.37 -18.33 12.64
C PRO A 394 16.52 -18.13 11.13
N GLU A 395 15.48 -18.39 10.34
CA GLU A 395 15.40 -18.09 8.91
C GLU A 395 15.23 -16.60 8.62
N ASP A 396 14.69 -15.82 9.58
CA ASP A 396 14.60 -14.38 9.50
C ASP A 396 15.97 -13.75 9.82
N ARG A 397 16.50 -13.00 8.85
CA ARG A 397 17.79 -12.31 8.98
C ARG A 397 17.65 -10.80 9.13
N LEU A 398 16.43 -10.29 9.16
CA LEU A 398 16.15 -8.86 9.31
C LEU A 398 16.44 -8.41 10.75
N LYS A 399 17.28 -7.40 10.91
CA LYS A 399 17.73 -6.90 12.21
C LYS A 399 17.60 -5.38 12.29
N GLY A 400 17.41 -4.91 13.52
CA GLY A 400 17.30 -3.49 13.79
C GLY A 400 15.95 -2.90 13.40
N ALA A 401 15.96 -1.62 13.08
CA ALA A 401 14.83 -0.91 12.45
C ALA A 401 14.97 -1.02 10.94
N PHE A 402 14.80 -2.24 10.41
CA PHE A 402 15.00 -2.57 9.00
C PHE A 402 13.92 -1.96 8.11
N HIS A 403 14.16 -1.92 6.81
CA HIS A 403 13.20 -1.46 5.80
C HIS A 403 11.82 -2.15 5.97
N SER A 404 10.74 -1.39 6.10
CA SER A 404 9.36 -1.83 6.35
C SER A 404 9.02 -2.19 7.82
N SER A 405 9.96 -2.14 8.76
CA SER A 405 9.72 -2.52 10.15
C SER A 405 8.74 -1.59 10.90
N ASP A 406 8.50 -0.40 10.37
CA ASP A 406 7.55 0.59 10.89
C ASP A 406 6.08 0.25 10.57
N LEU A 407 5.82 -0.67 9.63
CA LEU A 407 4.46 -1.00 9.19
C LEU A 407 3.60 -1.58 10.30
N TRP A 408 4.12 -2.52 11.09
CA TRP A 408 3.43 -3.07 12.26
C TRP A 408 2.94 -1.99 13.23
N PHE A 409 3.74 -0.93 13.39
CA PHE A 409 3.43 0.19 14.28
C PHE A 409 2.41 1.16 13.68
N VAL A 410 2.55 1.48 12.39
CA VAL A 410 1.63 2.39 11.68
C VAL A 410 0.22 1.83 11.59
N PHE A 411 0.08 0.51 11.38
CA PHE A 411 -1.22 -0.15 11.35
C PHE A 411 -1.71 -0.63 12.72
N LYS A 412 -0.81 -0.62 13.75
CA LYS A 412 -1.08 -1.18 15.08
C LYS A 412 -1.56 -2.62 15.00
N SER A 413 -0.87 -3.41 14.19
CA SER A 413 -1.16 -4.80 13.85
C SER A 413 -0.17 -5.79 14.48
N LEU A 414 0.53 -5.38 15.53
CA LEU A 414 1.56 -6.14 16.25
C LEU A 414 1.11 -7.55 16.64
N GLN A 415 -0.18 -7.75 16.94
CA GLN A 415 -0.77 -9.05 17.31
C GLN A 415 -0.68 -10.11 16.20
N HIS A 416 -0.46 -9.72 14.95
CA HIS A 416 -0.35 -10.64 13.82
C HIS A 416 1.09 -11.09 13.56
N CYS A 417 2.06 -10.51 14.27
CA CYS A 417 3.48 -10.83 14.12
C CYS A 417 3.97 -11.73 15.24
N TRP A 418 4.88 -12.65 14.92
CA TRP A 418 5.50 -13.59 15.86
C TRP A 418 6.43 -12.95 16.91
N ARG A 419 6.85 -11.70 16.72
CA ARG A 419 7.85 -11.03 17.55
C ARG A 419 7.37 -10.81 18.99
N PRO A 420 8.27 -10.92 19.99
CA PRO A 420 7.94 -10.78 21.41
C PRO A 420 7.78 -9.30 21.82
N TRP A 421 6.68 -8.70 21.42
CA TRP A 421 6.38 -7.29 21.68
C TRP A 421 6.25 -6.96 23.15
N THR A 422 6.79 -5.81 23.56
CA THR A 422 6.67 -5.25 24.91
C THR A 422 5.54 -4.21 24.99
N GLN A 423 5.19 -3.77 26.20
CA GLN A 423 4.21 -2.67 26.36
C GLN A 423 4.69 -1.38 25.67
N GLY A 424 6.00 -1.08 25.74
CA GLY A 424 6.57 0.07 25.04
C GLY A 424 6.37 0.03 23.52
N ASP A 425 6.38 -1.17 22.91
CA ASP A 425 6.07 -1.33 21.48
C ASP A 425 4.60 -0.99 21.17
N TRP A 426 3.67 -1.42 22.02
CA TRP A 426 2.25 -1.07 21.91
C TRP A 426 2.01 0.42 22.08
N ASP A 427 2.67 1.06 23.03
CA ASP A 427 2.56 2.50 23.29
C ASP A 427 3.15 3.31 22.13
N LEU A 428 4.30 2.89 21.59
CA LEU A 428 4.90 3.47 20.39
C LEU A 428 3.97 3.32 19.17
N SER A 429 3.38 2.15 19.00
CA SER A 429 2.43 1.89 17.91
C SER A 429 1.18 2.78 18.03
N GLU A 430 0.62 2.96 19.24
CA GLU A 430 -0.48 3.88 19.49
C GLU A 430 -0.12 5.33 19.13
N LYS A 431 1.11 5.77 19.49
CA LYS A 431 1.64 7.10 19.14
C LYS A 431 1.73 7.29 17.63
N MET A 432 2.29 6.31 16.91
CA MET A 432 2.42 6.36 15.46
C MET A 432 1.06 6.35 14.76
N LEU A 433 0.18 5.40 15.10
CA LEU A 433 -1.18 5.35 14.54
C LEU A 433 -1.92 6.67 14.77
N THR A 434 -1.78 7.27 15.97
CA THR A 434 -2.41 8.56 16.28
C THR A 434 -1.88 9.66 15.35
N ALA A 435 -0.57 9.76 15.14
CA ALA A 435 0.04 10.75 14.26
C ALA A 435 -0.42 10.59 12.80
N TRP A 436 -0.42 9.37 12.26
CA TRP A 436 -0.88 9.08 10.89
C TRP A 436 -2.37 9.37 10.71
N THR A 437 -3.21 8.97 11.67
CA THR A 437 -4.66 9.25 11.61
C THR A 437 -4.97 10.73 11.79
N ASN A 438 -4.22 11.47 12.62
CA ASN A 438 -4.32 12.93 12.70
C ASN A 438 -3.94 13.57 11.37
N PHE A 439 -2.86 13.14 10.74
CA PHE A 439 -2.47 13.64 9.44
C PHE A 439 -3.53 13.38 8.37
N ALA A 440 -4.14 12.18 8.37
CA ALA A 440 -5.28 11.88 7.50
C ALA A 440 -6.47 12.82 7.71
N LYS A 441 -6.75 13.19 8.96
CA LYS A 441 -7.88 14.08 9.33
C LYS A 441 -7.59 15.54 9.00
N PHE A 442 -6.42 16.03 9.41
CA PHE A 442 -6.14 17.47 9.52
C PHE A 442 -5.00 17.95 8.62
N GLY A 443 -4.21 17.05 8.01
CA GLY A 443 -2.97 17.38 7.31
C GLY A 443 -1.87 17.85 8.26
N ASP A 444 -2.01 17.56 9.56
CA ASP A 444 -1.04 17.83 10.62
C ASP A 444 -0.97 16.60 11.56
N PRO A 445 0.20 15.98 11.79
CA PRO A 445 0.31 14.78 12.62
C PRO A 445 0.01 15.02 14.10
N ASN A 446 0.07 16.28 14.56
CA ASN A 446 -0.25 16.64 15.94
C ASN A 446 -1.78 16.73 16.19
N GLY A 447 -2.57 16.87 15.13
CA GLY A 447 -4.00 17.11 15.24
C GLY A 447 -4.36 18.57 15.56
N PRO A 448 -5.61 18.85 15.95
CA PRO A 448 -6.14 20.22 16.08
C PRO A 448 -5.58 20.98 17.27
N GLU A 449 -5.08 20.30 18.29
CA GLU A 449 -4.53 20.93 19.50
C GLU A 449 -3.06 21.36 19.33
N GLY A 450 -2.42 20.97 18.22
CA GLY A 450 -1.00 21.16 17.98
C GLY A 450 -0.15 20.17 18.77
N GLY A 451 1.17 20.30 18.67
CA GLY A 451 2.13 19.44 19.34
C GLY A 451 3.58 19.79 18.99
N GLU A 452 4.50 18.94 19.42
CA GLU A 452 5.93 19.18 19.32
C GLU A 452 6.52 18.84 17.93
N TRP A 453 5.80 18.05 17.12
CA TRP A 453 6.27 17.70 15.79
C TRP A 453 6.05 18.83 14.79
N THR A 454 7.04 19.71 14.68
CA THR A 454 6.99 20.81 13.71
C THR A 454 7.39 20.34 12.31
N PRO A 455 6.90 21.01 11.24
CA PRO A 455 7.38 20.76 9.88
C PRO A 455 8.91 20.86 9.80
N CYS A 456 9.52 20.02 8.98
CA CYS A 456 10.92 20.08 8.67
C CYS A 456 11.16 21.24 7.72
N THR A 457 12.06 22.18 8.11
CA THR A 457 12.37 23.40 7.40
C THR A 457 13.87 23.60 7.27
N LYS A 458 14.27 24.54 6.44
CA LYS A 458 15.69 24.91 6.29
C LYS A 458 16.34 25.33 7.61
N ASP A 459 15.56 25.95 8.51
CA ASP A 459 16.09 26.51 9.75
C ASP A 459 16.17 25.48 10.89
N ASN A 460 15.36 24.39 10.86
CA ASN A 460 15.31 23.44 11.97
C ASN A 460 15.73 22.01 11.61
N GLY A 461 15.67 21.58 10.35
CA GLY A 461 15.99 20.19 9.94
C GLY A 461 15.28 19.12 10.77
N ASN A 462 14.06 19.37 11.24
CA ASN A 462 13.41 18.60 12.30
C ASN A 462 12.84 17.27 11.81
N PHE A 463 13.30 16.16 12.42
CA PHE A 463 12.74 14.83 12.25
C PHE A 463 12.12 14.37 13.56
N MET A 464 10.90 13.84 13.51
CA MET A 464 10.33 13.09 14.62
C MET A 464 10.97 11.70 14.68
N ILE A 465 11.62 11.38 15.81
CA ILE A 465 12.25 10.08 16.01
C ILE A 465 11.29 9.17 16.77
N PHE A 466 10.85 8.10 16.12
CA PHE A 466 10.02 7.06 16.74
C PHE A 466 10.90 5.95 17.29
N LYS A 467 11.05 5.90 18.60
CA LYS A 467 11.82 4.91 19.36
C LYS A 467 11.16 4.66 20.71
N LEU A 468 11.57 3.60 21.42
CA LEU A 468 11.16 3.40 22.80
C LEU A 468 11.76 4.48 23.70
N ASP A 469 11.05 4.82 24.77
CA ASP A 469 11.61 5.62 25.86
C ASP A 469 12.73 4.84 26.58
N GLU A 470 13.67 5.53 27.25
CA GLU A 470 14.87 4.90 27.82
C GLU A 470 14.52 3.79 28.82
N ASN A 471 13.48 3.98 29.63
CA ASN A 471 13.05 2.97 30.61
C ASN A 471 12.47 1.71 29.96
N ASP A 472 11.77 1.84 28.84
CA ASP A 472 11.18 0.73 28.08
C ASP A 472 12.26 -0.01 27.28
N ALA A 473 13.28 0.69 26.81
CA ALA A 473 14.43 0.11 26.12
C ALA A 473 15.24 -0.77 27.07
N GLU A 474 15.45 -0.37 28.34
CA GLU A 474 16.13 -1.19 29.36
C GLU A 474 15.31 -2.43 29.74
N ALA A 475 13.99 -2.29 29.91
CA ALA A 475 13.11 -3.42 30.21
C ALA A 475 13.09 -4.46 29.08
N SER A 476 13.08 -4.01 27.83
CA SER A 476 13.18 -4.86 26.63
C SER A 476 14.52 -5.61 26.56
N ALA A 477 15.63 -4.93 26.84
CA ALA A 477 16.96 -5.52 26.85
C ALA A 477 17.15 -6.57 27.97
N MET A 478 16.39 -6.48 29.07
CA MET A 478 16.43 -7.41 30.19
C MET A 478 15.49 -8.62 30.06
N GLY A 479 14.73 -8.74 28.96
CA GLY A 479 13.77 -9.84 28.73
C GLY A 479 12.65 -9.91 29.77
N LYS A 480 12.35 -8.80 30.44
CA LYS A 480 11.26 -8.72 31.42
C LYS A 480 9.95 -8.44 30.70
N THR A 481 9.13 -9.48 30.55
CA THR A 481 7.71 -9.32 30.19
C THR A 481 7.04 -8.55 31.35
N ILE A 482 6.64 -7.32 31.10
CA ILE A 482 5.77 -6.60 32.02
C ILE A 482 4.39 -7.26 31.91
N LYS A 483 3.91 -7.83 33.03
CA LYS A 483 2.61 -8.51 33.12
C LYS A 483 1.49 -7.50 33.30
#